data_7cd62895eb8607a41c52529c34982f69
#
_entry.id   7cd62895eb8607a41c52529c34982f69
#
_cell.length_a   1.000
_cell.length_b   1.000
_cell.length_c   1.000
_cell.angle_alpha   90.00
_cell.angle_beta   90.00
_cell.angle_gamma   90.00
#
_symmetry.space_group_name_H-M   'P 1'
#
loop_
_entity.id
_entity.type
_entity.pdbx_description
1 polymer ?
#
loop_
_entity_poly.entity_id
_entity_poly.type
_entity_poly.pdbx_seq_one_letter_code
_entity_poly.pdbx_strand_id
1 'polypeptide(L)'
;MTKVWFNDIEQMHEKFGVNDWFEANKDNKELMAKYLAFRMSMIKEEYDETMDAIEAKDAEEVVDGLIDMCVFAIGTLEVLGVNGNEAWTKVFNANSCPS
;
A
#
# COMPACT_ATOMS: atom_id res chain seq x y z
N MET A 1 10.62 1.20 -11.47
CA MET A 1 10.55 1.67 -10.09
C MET A 1 9.50 0.92 -9.28
N THR A 2 8.23 0.93 -9.69
CA THR A 2 7.14 0.23 -9.01
C THR A 2 7.42 -1.27 -8.83
N LYS A 3 8.00 -1.91 -9.84
CA LYS A 3 8.33 -3.33 -9.82
C LYS A 3 9.28 -3.69 -8.68
N VAL A 4 10.27 -2.83 -8.42
CA VAL A 4 11.23 -3.02 -7.33
C VAL A 4 10.52 -2.88 -5.97
N TRP A 5 9.66 -1.89 -5.85
CA TRP A 5 8.93 -1.65 -4.60
C TRP A 5 8.00 -2.82 -4.26
N PHE A 6 7.29 -3.36 -5.25
CA PHE A 6 6.44 -4.53 -5.04
C PHE A 6 7.27 -5.74 -4.60
N ASN A 7 8.41 -5.96 -5.22
CA ASN A 7 9.28 -7.07 -4.87
C ASN A 7 9.83 -6.94 -3.45
N ASP A 8 10.23 -5.73 -3.06
CA ASP A 8 10.75 -5.47 -1.71
C ASP A 8 9.68 -5.74 -0.65
N ILE A 9 8.46 -5.29 -0.88
CA ILE A 9 7.36 -5.47 0.06
C ILE A 9 6.95 -6.94 0.11
N GLU A 10 6.95 -7.64 -1.02
CA GLU A 10 6.71 -9.08 -1.06
C GLU A 10 7.68 -9.83 -0.17
N GLN A 11 8.98 -9.48 -0.24
CA GLN A 11 9.98 -10.09 0.63
C GLN A 11 9.74 -9.79 2.10
N MET A 12 9.34 -8.57 2.43
CA MET A 12 8.97 -8.22 3.81
C MET A 12 7.81 -9.06 4.32
N HIS A 13 6.78 -9.24 3.49
CA HIS A 13 5.60 -10.00 3.87
C HIS A 13 5.91 -11.49 4.07
N GLU A 14 6.73 -12.07 3.21
CA GLU A 14 7.18 -13.45 3.37
C GLU A 14 7.90 -13.65 4.70
N LYS A 15 8.78 -12.72 5.04
CA LYS A 15 9.54 -12.77 6.29
C LYS A 15 8.63 -12.75 7.52
N PHE A 16 7.52 -12.03 7.49
CA PHE A 16 6.61 -11.89 8.63
C PHE A 16 5.38 -12.81 8.56
N GLY A 17 5.31 -13.70 7.56
CA GLY A 17 4.21 -14.67 7.45
C GLY A 17 2.86 -14.06 7.08
N VAL A 18 2.84 -12.87 6.50
CA VAL A 18 1.59 -12.18 6.13
C VAL A 18 0.81 -12.96 5.07
N ASN A 19 1.51 -13.57 4.13
CA ASN A 19 0.88 -14.36 3.07
C ASN A 19 0.17 -15.59 3.61
N ASP A 20 0.75 -16.25 4.61
CA ASP A 20 0.13 -17.41 5.27
C ASP A 20 -1.17 -17.01 5.97
N TRP A 21 -1.17 -15.86 6.64
CA TRP A 21 -2.36 -15.33 7.29
C TRP A 21 -3.47 -15.07 6.27
N PHE A 22 -3.14 -14.46 5.14
CA PHE A 22 -4.10 -14.17 4.08
C PHE A 22 -4.72 -15.46 3.54
N GLU A 23 -3.90 -16.46 3.21
CA GLU A 23 -4.39 -17.73 2.69
C GLU A 23 -5.35 -18.42 3.66
N ALA A 24 -5.06 -18.33 4.96
CA ALA A 24 -5.91 -18.93 5.99
C ALA A 24 -7.24 -18.20 6.16
N ASN A 25 -7.34 -16.92 5.82
CA ASN A 25 -8.48 -16.08 6.16
C ASN A 25 -9.17 -15.43 4.96
N LYS A 26 -8.70 -15.63 3.75
CA LYS A 26 -9.18 -14.93 2.55
C LYS A 26 -10.67 -15.12 2.25
N ASP A 27 -11.27 -16.24 2.67
CA ASP A 27 -12.67 -16.52 2.44
C ASP A 27 -13.60 -15.90 3.49
N ASN A 28 -13.03 -15.32 4.54
CA ASN A 28 -13.79 -14.63 5.56
C ASN A 28 -13.97 -13.16 5.16
N LYS A 29 -15.08 -12.86 4.49
CA LYS A 29 -15.35 -11.52 3.95
C LYS A 29 -15.41 -10.43 5.01
N GLU A 30 -15.99 -10.75 6.18
CA GLU A 30 -16.09 -9.80 7.27
C GLU A 30 -14.68 -9.45 7.82
N LEU A 31 -13.84 -10.46 8.01
CA LEU A 31 -12.48 -10.26 8.47
C LEU A 31 -11.66 -9.47 7.45
N MET A 32 -11.84 -9.76 6.16
CA MET A 32 -11.15 -9.04 5.10
C MET A 32 -11.57 -7.57 5.06
N ALA A 33 -12.86 -7.28 5.24
CA ALA A 33 -13.34 -5.90 5.30
C ALA A 33 -12.73 -5.14 6.49
N LYS A 34 -12.64 -5.79 7.64
CA LYS A 34 -11.99 -5.20 8.83
C LYS A 34 -10.51 -4.96 8.60
N TYR A 35 -9.85 -5.91 7.95
CA TYR A 35 -8.43 -5.77 7.61
C TYR A 35 -8.20 -4.58 6.68
N LEU A 36 -9.01 -4.45 5.63
CA LEU A 36 -8.91 -3.32 4.70
C LEU A 36 -9.15 -1.98 5.41
N ALA A 37 -10.17 -1.93 6.27
CA ALA A 37 -10.45 -0.71 7.04
C ALA A 37 -9.28 -0.34 7.94
N PHE A 38 -8.64 -1.34 8.55
CA PHE A 38 -7.45 -1.13 9.37
C PHE A 38 -6.29 -0.57 8.52
N ARG A 39 -6.04 -1.16 7.35
CA ARG A 39 -4.98 -0.67 6.45
C ARG A 39 -5.26 0.76 6.00
N MET A 40 -6.51 1.08 5.67
CA MET A 40 -6.88 2.44 5.30
C MET A 40 -6.70 3.42 6.45
N SER A 41 -6.97 2.99 7.68
CA SER A 41 -6.74 3.85 8.85
C SER A 41 -5.26 4.17 9.05
N MET A 42 -4.38 3.23 8.72
CA MET A 42 -2.93 3.45 8.77
C MET A 42 -2.49 4.46 7.72
N ILE A 43 -3.04 4.36 6.50
CA ILE A 43 -2.77 5.34 5.43
C ILE A 43 -3.27 6.73 5.85
N LYS A 44 -4.45 6.79 6.46
CA LYS A 44 -4.99 8.06 6.95
C LYS A 44 -4.11 8.69 8.02
N GLU A 45 -3.59 7.89 8.93
CA GLU A 45 -2.67 8.36 9.96
C GLU A 45 -1.43 8.98 9.33
N GLU A 46 -0.85 8.33 8.33
CA GLU A 46 0.29 8.86 7.59
C GLU A 46 -0.08 10.13 6.81
N TYR A 47 -1.29 10.17 6.26
CA TYR A 47 -1.79 11.37 5.60
C TYR A 47 -1.86 12.54 6.56
N ASP A 48 -2.43 12.34 7.75
CA ASP A 48 -2.56 13.40 8.75
C ASP A 48 -1.19 13.91 9.21
N GLU A 49 -0.25 13.00 9.46
CA GLU A 49 1.13 13.35 9.83
C GLU A 49 1.83 14.12 8.71
N THR A 50 1.59 13.73 7.45
CA THR A 50 2.17 14.41 6.29
C THR A 50 1.60 15.84 6.16
N MET A 51 0.30 16.01 6.39
CA MET A 51 -0.31 17.34 6.38
C MET A 51 0.28 18.22 7.47
N ASP A 52 0.51 17.67 8.66
CA ASP A 52 1.16 18.39 9.77
C ASP A 52 2.59 18.79 9.39
N ALA A 53 3.30 17.91 8.71
CA ALA A 53 4.67 18.18 8.25
C ALA A 53 4.70 19.30 7.20
N ILE A 54 3.72 19.34 6.30
CA ILE A 54 3.59 20.43 5.33
C ILE A 54 3.40 21.77 6.05
N GLU A 55 2.51 21.79 7.04
CA GLU A 55 2.25 22.99 7.82
C GLU A 55 3.50 23.43 8.58
N ALA A 56 4.25 22.47 9.12
CA ALA A 56 5.50 22.74 9.83
C ALA A 56 6.67 23.06 8.91
N LYS A 57 6.47 22.96 7.60
CA LYS A 57 7.52 23.17 6.57
C LYS A 57 8.69 22.21 6.74
N ASP A 58 8.41 20.99 7.16
CA ASP A 58 9.40 19.92 7.33
C ASP A 58 9.41 19.04 6.09
N ALA A 59 10.25 19.39 5.13
CA ALA A 59 10.31 18.70 3.84
C ALA A 59 10.71 17.24 3.97
N GLU A 60 11.60 16.92 4.89
CA GLU A 60 12.05 15.54 5.10
C GLU A 60 10.91 14.66 5.59
N GLU A 61 10.12 15.15 6.56
CA GLU A 61 8.96 14.41 7.06
C GLU A 61 7.86 14.28 6.02
N VAL A 62 7.70 15.25 5.12
CA VAL A 62 6.75 15.16 4.02
C VAL A 62 7.15 14.01 3.08
N VAL A 63 8.41 13.90 2.74
CA VAL A 63 8.91 12.82 1.88
C VAL A 63 8.71 11.47 2.55
N ASP A 64 9.08 11.35 3.81
CA ASP A 64 8.90 10.11 4.57
C ASP A 64 7.43 9.70 4.62
N GLY A 65 6.53 10.64 4.86
CA GLY A 65 5.08 10.38 4.91
C GLY A 65 4.54 9.89 3.58
N LEU A 66 4.95 10.50 2.48
CA LEU A 66 4.53 10.08 1.14
C LEU A 66 5.01 8.66 0.82
N ILE A 67 6.25 8.34 1.17
CA ILE A 67 6.81 7.01 0.97
C ILE A 67 6.06 5.99 1.85
N ASP A 68 5.79 6.32 3.10
CA ASP A 68 5.07 5.43 4.02
C ASP A 68 3.66 5.13 3.52
N MET A 69 2.96 6.12 2.95
CA MET A 69 1.66 5.88 2.33
C MET A 69 1.76 4.89 1.17
N CYS A 70 2.81 5.00 0.35
CA CYS A 70 3.06 4.05 -0.73
C CYS A 70 3.32 2.64 -0.19
N VAL A 71 4.11 2.51 0.87
CA VAL A 71 4.41 1.22 1.50
C VAL A 71 3.13 0.55 1.99
N PHE A 72 2.27 1.28 2.69
CA PHE A 72 1.01 0.74 3.19
C PHE A 72 0.06 0.36 2.05
N ALA A 73 -0.03 1.19 1.01
CA ALA A 73 -0.90 0.92 -0.13
C ALA A 73 -0.44 -0.32 -0.91
N ILE A 74 0.83 -0.40 -1.23
CA ILE A 74 1.41 -1.54 -1.95
C ILE A 74 1.33 -2.80 -1.10
N GLY A 75 1.62 -2.69 0.20
CA GLY A 75 1.52 -3.80 1.14
C GLY A 75 0.10 -4.37 1.20
N THR A 76 -0.90 -3.51 1.15
CA THR A 76 -2.30 -3.95 1.14
C THR A 76 -2.63 -4.73 -0.13
N LEU A 77 -2.19 -4.24 -1.29
CA LEU A 77 -2.37 -4.95 -2.56
C LEU A 77 -1.68 -6.32 -2.54
N GLU A 78 -0.49 -6.37 -1.98
CA GLU A 78 0.28 -7.61 -1.86
C GLU A 78 -0.46 -8.65 -1.01
N VAL A 79 -0.98 -8.25 0.14
CA VAL A 79 -1.72 -9.15 1.03
C VAL A 79 -2.97 -9.68 0.35
N LEU A 80 -3.65 -8.88 -0.45
CA LEU A 80 -4.84 -9.28 -1.17
C LEU A 80 -4.55 -10.22 -2.36
N GLY A 81 -3.29 -10.50 -2.62
CA GLY A 81 -2.89 -11.38 -3.73
C GLY A 81 -3.04 -10.74 -5.09
N VAL A 82 -3.11 -9.42 -5.16
CA VAL A 82 -3.20 -8.68 -6.43
C VAL A 82 -1.84 -8.71 -7.13
N ASN A 83 -1.84 -8.95 -8.44
CA ASN A 83 -0.64 -8.74 -9.24
C ASN A 83 -0.43 -7.25 -9.41
N GLY A 84 0.40 -6.66 -8.55
CA GLY A 84 0.60 -5.22 -8.51
C GLY A 84 1.19 -4.65 -9.78
N ASN A 85 2.08 -5.39 -10.43
CA ASN A 85 2.69 -4.94 -11.69
C ASN A 85 1.67 -4.89 -12.81
N GLU A 86 0.78 -5.86 -12.89
CA GLU A 86 -0.30 -5.87 -13.87
C GLU A 86 -1.30 -4.75 -13.61
N ALA A 87 -1.69 -4.56 -12.35
CA ALA A 87 -2.59 -3.48 -11.95
C ALA A 87 -1.97 -2.11 -12.27
N TRP A 88 -0.68 -1.95 -11.99
CA TRP A 88 0.05 -0.73 -12.32
C TRP A 88 0.01 -0.44 -13.83
N THR A 89 0.25 -1.48 -14.66
CA THR A 89 0.25 -1.34 -16.11
C THR A 89 -1.11 -0.86 -16.61
N LYS A 90 -2.20 -1.40 -16.06
CA LYS A 90 -3.56 -0.99 -16.42
C LYS A 90 -3.82 0.48 -16.08
N VAL A 91 -3.42 0.91 -14.87
CA VAL A 91 -3.59 2.30 -14.44
C VAL A 91 -2.73 3.22 -15.30
N PHE A 92 -1.49 2.83 -15.55
CA PHE A 92 -0.56 3.62 -16.38
C PHE A 92 -1.14 3.82 -17.79
N ASN A 93 -1.63 2.76 -18.40
CA ASN A 93 -2.21 2.85 -19.74
C ASN A 93 -3.45 3.74 -19.77
N ALA A 94 -4.32 3.62 -18.77
CA ALA A 94 -5.52 4.46 -18.69
C ALA A 94 -5.20 5.94 -18.54
N ASN A 95 -4.14 6.27 -17.77
CA ASN A 95 -3.74 7.65 -17.53
C ASN A 95 -2.84 8.24 -18.62
N SER A 96 -2.24 7.39 -19.44
CA SER A 96 -1.34 7.81 -20.53
C SER A 96 -2.01 7.90 -21.87
N CYS A 97 -3.20 7.32 -22.04
CA CYS A 97 -3.95 7.39 -23.29
C CYS A 97 -4.62 8.77 -23.41
N PRO A 98 -4.40 9.50 -24.52
CA PRO A 98 -5.16 10.71 -24.75
C PRO A 98 -6.63 10.36 -24.95
N SER A 99 -7.48 10.96 -24.18
CA SER A 99 -8.92 10.73 -24.27
C SER A 99 -9.54 11.45 -25.48
#